data_f8584086889894b0f58825a646333702
#
_entry.id   f8584086889894b0f58825a646333702
#
_cell.length_a   1.000
_cell.length_b   1.000
_cell.length_c   1.000
_cell.angle_alpha   90.00
_cell.angle_beta   90.00
_cell.angle_gamma   90.00
#
_symmetry.space_group_name_H-M   'P 1'
#
loop_
_entity.id
_entity.type
_entity.pdbx_description
1 polymer ?
#
loop_
_entity_poly.entity_id
_entity_poly.type
_entity_poly.pdbx_seq_one_letter_code
_entity_poly.pdbx_strand_id
1 'polypeptide(L)'
;MGPHLGLKRCLAALVLAALALLSTAVLAQAKKNPAAPDAAALSRLMQSVVMVQVSAIDSAPSTKTLGPYRVGSGIIIDRDTIVTVGYLLIEAETVNIVDNLGRRVPTTIIGQDPVSGIGVLKALVPLKQKPVALGDSDALAAPQRLLTLGHSEPVPTEILLASRKPFAGNWEYLLESPLFTVPAVSNWSGAGLFDSRGALVGLGSLIVADATNEPFPRPGNLYIPINLLKPVLPDLLKFGRRSGPAQAWLGVHSQPHPEGGLVIQRVSARSPAEQAGLQEGDRIIALQDQAIVDLADFYRRLWALGPAGTALELTVVRQGVNRRVPLVTSDRLQAQQRPSGV
;
A
#
# COMPACT_ATOMS: atom_id res chain seq x y z
N MET A 1 -23.95 -15.14 -68.91
CA MET A 1 -22.67 -15.35 -68.19
C MET A 1 -22.53 -14.20 -67.20
N GLY A 2 -22.65 -14.50 -65.93
CA GLY A 2 -23.07 -13.56 -64.92
C GLY A 2 -21.94 -12.88 -64.10
N PRO A 3 -22.27 -11.77 -63.48
CA PRO A 3 -21.35 -10.88 -62.70
C PRO A 3 -20.98 -11.41 -61.28
N HIS A 4 -21.31 -12.66 -60.93
CA HIS A 4 -21.16 -13.19 -59.59
C HIS A 4 -19.75 -13.69 -59.22
N LEU A 5 -18.79 -13.77 -60.15
CA LEU A 5 -17.44 -14.24 -59.89
C LEU A 5 -16.52 -13.19 -59.29
N GLY A 6 -16.76 -11.91 -59.60
CA GLY A 6 -15.96 -10.80 -59.09
C GLY A 6 -16.17 -10.51 -57.59
N LEU A 7 -17.42 -10.60 -57.11
CA LEU A 7 -17.78 -10.28 -55.73
C LEU A 7 -17.22 -11.28 -54.71
N LYS A 8 -17.16 -12.56 -55.07
CA LYS A 8 -16.58 -13.62 -54.20
C LYS A 8 -15.06 -13.51 -54.05
N ARG A 9 -14.36 -13.02 -55.09
CA ARG A 9 -12.90 -12.81 -55.06
C ARG A 9 -12.52 -11.59 -54.21
N CYS A 10 -13.34 -10.51 -54.23
CA CYS A 10 -13.15 -9.33 -53.38
C CYS A 10 -13.40 -9.63 -51.89
N LEU A 11 -14.46 -10.41 -51.58
CA LEU A 11 -14.71 -10.83 -50.19
C LEU A 11 -13.59 -11.75 -49.64
N ALA A 12 -13.07 -12.70 -50.40
CA ALA A 12 -11.97 -13.57 -49.97
C ALA A 12 -10.68 -12.76 -49.72
N ALA A 13 -10.39 -11.74 -50.53
CA ALA A 13 -9.22 -10.86 -50.34
C ALA A 13 -9.34 -10.01 -49.08
N LEU A 14 -10.56 -9.48 -48.79
CA LEU A 14 -10.81 -8.70 -47.55
C LEU A 14 -10.71 -9.56 -46.27
N VAL A 15 -11.19 -10.80 -46.31
CA VAL A 15 -11.07 -11.72 -45.16
C VAL A 15 -9.62 -12.14 -44.92
N LEU A 16 -8.83 -12.38 -45.97
CA LEU A 16 -7.39 -12.70 -45.84
C LEU A 16 -6.60 -11.47 -45.34
N ALA A 17 -6.93 -10.24 -45.74
CA ALA A 17 -6.30 -9.03 -45.22
C ALA A 17 -6.65 -8.75 -43.76
N ALA A 18 -7.90 -9.02 -43.35
CA ALA A 18 -8.33 -8.89 -41.95
C ALA A 18 -7.65 -9.93 -41.05
N LEU A 19 -7.49 -11.18 -41.52
CA LEU A 19 -6.75 -12.23 -40.81
C LEU A 19 -5.25 -11.92 -40.70
N ALA A 20 -4.63 -11.32 -41.71
CA ALA A 20 -3.25 -10.88 -41.67
C ALA A 20 -3.04 -9.71 -40.69
N LEU A 21 -3.96 -8.77 -40.62
CA LEU A 21 -3.95 -7.65 -39.65
C LEU A 21 -4.17 -8.13 -38.23
N LEU A 22 -5.03 -9.11 -38.01
CA LEU A 22 -5.23 -9.74 -36.69
C LEU A 22 -3.98 -10.51 -36.24
N SER A 23 -3.31 -11.25 -37.13
CA SER A 23 -2.09 -11.97 -36.79
C SER A 23 -0.91 -11.04 -36.51
N THR A 24 -0.79 -9.90 -37.20
CA THR A 24 0.24 -8.87 -36.89
C THR A 24 -0.03 -8.15 -35.58
N ALA A 25 -1.30 -7.90 -35.22
CA ALA A 25 -1.68 -7.33 -33.92
C ALA A 25 -1.40 -8.27 -32.76
N VAL A 26 -1.67 -9.57 -32.93
CA VAL A 26 -1.34 -10.61 -31.91
C VAL A 26 0.16 -10.78 -31.76
N LEU A 27 0.94 -10.74 -32.85
CA LEU A 27 2.41 -10.79 -32.81
C LEU A 27 3.02 -9.50 -32.23
N ALA A 28 2.39 -8.34 -32.44
CA ALA A 28 2.81 -7.07 -31.84
C ALA A 28 2.51 -7.03 -30.34
N GLN A 29 1.41 -7.67 -29.90
CA GLN A 29 1.05 -7.84 -28.48
C GLN A 29 2.02 -8.81 -27.78
N ALA A 30 2.42 -9.89 -28.43
CA ALA A 30 3.41 -10.85 -27.91
C ALA A 30 4.81 -10.22 -27.74
N LYS A 31 5.19 -9.22 -28.54
CA LYS A 31 6.44 -8.44 -28.38
C LYS A 31 6.44 -7.45 -27.21
N LYS A 32 5.29 -7.20 -26.58
CA LYS A 32 5.16 -6.31 -25.42
C LYS A 32 5.26 -7.02 -24.06
N ASN A 33 5.31 -8.34 -24.02
CA ASN A 33 5.61 -9.05 -22.78
C ASN A 33 7.14 -9.09 -22.62
N PRO A 34 7.71 -8.33 -21.68
CA PRO A 34 9.14 -8.41 -21.42
C PRO A 34 9.49 -9.83 -20.99
N ALA A 35 10.65 -10.33 -21.42
CA ALA A 35 11.15 -11.64 -21.05
C ALA A 35 11.20 -11.78 -19.50
N ALA A 36 10.99 -13.01 -19.00
CA ALA A 36 11.18 -13.31 -17.57
C ALA A 36 12.60 -12.89 -17.13
N PRO A 37 12.79 -12.49 -15.85
CA PRO A 37 14.11 -12.15 -15.34
C PRO A 37 15.10 -13.29 -15.57
N ASP A 38 16.33 -12.95 -15.90
CA ASP A 38 17.41 -13.94 -16.01
C ASP A 38 17.77 -14.53 -14.63
N ALA A 39 18.52 -15.63 -14.62
CA ALA A 39 18.89 -16.32 -13.38
C ALA A 39 19.67 -15.42 -12.41
N ALA A 40 20.45 -14.46 -12.91
CA ALA A 40 21.21 -13.52 -12.07
C ALA A 40 20.30 -12.47 -11.43
N ALA A 41 19.28 -11.99 -12.16
CA ALA A 41 18.27 -11.07 -11.62
C ALA A 41 17.41 -11.78 -10.58
N LEU A 42 16.96 -13.01 -10.84
CA LEU A 42 16.22 -13.82 -9.86
C LEU A 42 17.04 -14.06 -8.58
N SER A 43 18.31 -14.42 -8.70
CA SER A 43 19.20 -14.62 -7.56
C SER A 43 19.36 -13.33 -6.72
N ARG A 44 19.53 -12.18 -7.36
CA ARG A 44 19.58 -10.87 -6.67
C ARG A 44 18.28 -10.58 -5.91
N LEU A 45 17.17 -10.79 -6.57
CA LEU A 45 15.83 -10.59 -6.01
C LEU A 45 15.66 -11.43 -4.75
N MET A 46 15.96 -12.72 -4.81
CA MET A 46 15.87 -13.63 -3.66
C MET A 46 16.79 -13.25 -2.50
N GLN A 47 17.98 -12.70 -2.78
CA GLN A 47 18.91 -12.25 -1.76
C GLN A 47 18.51 -10.90 -1.13
N SER A 48 17.75 -10.07 -1.83
CA SER A 48 17.36 -8.75 -1.36
C SER A 48 16.15 -8.75 -0.43
N VAL A 49 15.42 -9.86 -0.34
CA VAL A 49 14.27 -9.99 0.57
C VAL A 49 14.73 -10.54 1.90
N VAL A 50 14.35 -9.87 2.98
CA VAL A 50 14.69 -10.23 4.36
C VAL A 50 13.42 -10.36 5.19
N MET A 51 13.48 -11.18 6.26
CA MET A 51 12.45 -11.18 7.29
C MET A 51 12.65 -9.97 8.20
N VAL A 52 11.58 -9.23 8.47
CA VAL A 52 11.55 -8.17 9.48
C VAL A 52 10.83 -8.71 10.71
N GLN A 53 11.49 -8.66 11.85
CA GLN A 53 10.96 -9.08 13.15
C GLN A 53 10.89 -7.87 14.08
N VAL A 54 9.73 -7.60 14.62
CA VAL A 54 9.46 -6.44 15.48
C VAL A 54 8.87 -6.89 16.80
N SER A 55 9.41 -6.39 17.90
CA SER A 55 8.75 -6.40 19.21
C SER A 55 8.23 -5.00 19.48
N ALA A 56 6.95 -4.87 19.80
CA ALA A 56 6.35 -3.60 20.18
C ALA A 56 6.67 -3.26 21.63
N ILE A 57 6.60 -1.97 21.97
CA ILE A 57 6.68 -1.48 23.34
C ILE A 57 5.59 -2.18 24.18
N ASP A 58 5.95 -2.65 25.36
CA ASP A 58 4.99 -3.27 26.27
C ASP A 58 3.82 -2.33 26.57
N SER A 59 2.60 -2.87 26.54
CA SER A 59 1.34 -2.12 26.73
C SER A 59 1.08 -1.00 25.72
N ALA A 60 1.86 -0.89 24.62
CA ALA A 60 1.54 0.07 23.56
C ALA A 60 0.14 -0.17 22.98
N PRO A 61 -0.64 0.90 22.70
CA PRO A 61 -2.00 0.76 22.15
C PRO A 61 -2.10 -0.10 20.90
N SER A 62 -1.07 -0.07 20.03
CA SER A 62 -1.03 -0.86 18.80
C SER A 62 -0.95 -2.37 19.04
N THR A 63 -0.54 -2.84 20.22
CA THR A 63 -0.46 -4.27 20.53
C THR A 63 -1.82 -4.95 20.50
N LYS A 64 -2.90 -4.22 20.82
CA LYS A 64 -4.28 -4.72 20.79
C LYS A 64 -4.76 -5.09 19.38
N THR A 65 -4.18 -4.49 18.35
CA THR A 65 -4.64 -4.67 16.96
C THR A 65 -3.60 -5.32 16.05
N LEU A 66 -2.32 -5.06 16.30
CA LEU A 66 -1.21 -5.56 15.49
C LEU A 66 -0.43 -6.68 16.19
N GLY A 67 -0.72 -6.92 17.47
CA GLY A 67 0.02 -7.85 18.31
C GLY A 67 1.34 -7.27 18.83
N PRO A 68 1.90 -7.87 19.92
CA PRO A 68 3.17 -7.46 20.50
C PRO A 68 4.37 -7.89 19.64
N TYR A 69 4.25 -9.00 18.91
CA TYR A 69 5.27 -9.51 17.99
C TYR A 69 4.73 -9.48 16.56
N ARG A 70 5.52 -8.89 15.66
CA ARG A 70 5.12 -8.72 14.27
C ARG A 70 6.22 -9.23 13.37
N VAL A 71 5.82 -9.93 12.32
CA VAL A 71 6.73 -10.47 11.32
C VAL A 71 6.22 -10.08 9.95
N GLY A 72 7.14 -9.70 9.09
CA GLY A 72 6.86 -9.39 7.70
C GLY A 72 8.14 -9.43 6.87
N SER A 73 8.08 -8.92 5.68
CA SER A 73 9.20 -8.84 4.76
C SER A 73 9.76 -7.43 4.70
N GLY A 74 11.02 -7.32 4.35
CA GLY A 74 11.67 -6.07 3.98
C GLY A 74 12.50 -6.28 2.73
N ILE A 75 12.70 -5.21 1.97
CA ILE A 75 13.46 -5.24 0.72
C ILE A 75 14.69 -4.35 0.84
N ILE A 76 15.86 -4.91 0.61
CA ILE A 76 17.12 -4.19 0.60
C ILE A 76 17.19 -3.33 -0.66
N ILE A 77 17.24 -2.00 -0.49
CA ILE A 77 17.29 -1.03 -1.58
C ILE A 77 18.63 -0.29 -1.68
N ASP A 78 19.47 -0.39 -0.64
CA ASP A 78 20.82 0.15 -0.60
C ASP A 78 21.69 -0.71 0.33
N ARG A 79 22.98 -0.37 0.52
CA ARG A 79 23.97 -1.11 1.28
C ARG A 79 23.55 -1.47 2.71
N ASP A 80 22.75 -0.63 3.33
CA ASP A 80 22.28 -0.78 4.71
C ASP A 80 20.80 -0.37 4.88
N THR A 81 20.12 -0.04 3.78
CA THR A 81 18.76 0.50 3.81
C THR A 81 17.74 -0.54 3.36
N ILE A 82 16.74 -0.76 4.18
CA ILE A 82 15.66 -1.71 3.95
C ILE A 82 14.33 -0.95 3.99
N VAL A 83 13.44 -1.23 3.04
CA VAL A 83 12.06 -0.73 3.04
C VAL A 83 11.09 -1.83 3.41
N THR A 84 10.05 -1.46 4.16
CA THR A 84 8.97 -2.36 4.59
C THR A 84 7.67 -1.58 4.72
N VAL A 85 6.60 -2.23 5.15
CA VAL A 85 5.33 -1.54 5.43
C VAL A 85 5.34 -0.92 6.83
N GLY A 86 4.85 0.31 6.92
CA GLY A 86 4.95 1.13 8.12
C GLY A 86 4.21 0.58 9.32
N TYR A 87 3.08 -0.15 9.13
CA TYR A 87 2.33 -0.69 10.27
C TYR A 87 3.11 -1.72 11.11
N LEU A 88 4.09 -2.40 10.52
CA LEU A 88 4.98 -3.28 11.29
C LEU A 88 5.76 -2.51 12.36
N LEU A 89 6.09 -1.25 12.08
CA LEU A 89 6.98 -0.41 12.86
C LEU A 89 6.28 0.48 13.89
N ILE A 90 4.94 0.47 13.91
CA ILE A 90 4.17 1.31 14.86
C ILE A 90 4.51 0.89 16.29
N GLU A 91 4.98 1.85 17.11
CA GLU A 91 5.33 1.64 18.51
C GLU A 91 6.30 0.46 18.73
N ALA A 92 7.23 0.26 17.79
CA ALA A 92 8.26 -0.78 17.90
C ALA A 92 9.30 -0.40 18.96
N GLU A 93 9.63 -1.34 19.84
CA GLU A 93 10.73 -1.24 20.79
C GLU A 93 12.03 -1.76 20.16
N THR A 94 11.95 -2.92 19.51
CA THR A 94 13.10 -3.51 18.80
C THR A 94 12.72 -3.95 17.41
N VAL A 95 13.64 -3.78 16.47
CA VAL A 95 13.51 -4.26 15.10
C VAL A 95 14.78 -4.99 14.71
N ASN A 96 14.63 -6.20 14.19
CA ASN A 96 15.73 -6.97 13.62
C ASN A 96 15.32 -7.47 12.24
N ILE A 97 16.29 -7.70 11.37
CA ILE A 97 16.08 -8.47 10.16
C ILE A 97 16.78 -9.82 10.25
N VAL A 98 16.23 -10.80 9.54
CA VAL A 98 16.89 -12.08 9.27
C VAL A 98 17.08 -12.19 7.78
N ASP A 99 18.32 -12.31 7.34
CA ASP A 99 18.64 -12.38 5.93
C ASP A 99 18.42 -13.80 5.36
N ASN A 100 18.60 -13.94 4.06
CA ASN A 100 18.43 -15.20 3.34
C ASN A 100 19.42 -16.31 3.76
N LEU A 101 20.44 -15.99 4.56
CA LEU A 101 21.38 -16.94 5.16
C LEU A 101 21.05 -17.29 6.62
N GLY A 102 19.90 -16.79 7.13
CA GLY A 102 19.47 -16.99 8.51
C GLY A 102 20.21 -16.12 9.53
N ARG A 103 21.02 -15.14 9.10
CA ARG A 103 21.73 -14.26 10.02
C ARG A 103 20.78 -13.17 10.53
N ARG A 104 20.69 -13.04 11.85
CA ARG A 104 19.97 -11.93 12.49
C ARG A 104 20.86 -10.69 12.48
N VAL A 105 20.33 -9.60 11.95
CA VAL A 105 21.01 -8.31 11.87
C VAL A 105 20.17 -7.27 12.62
N PRO A 106 20.72 -6.63 13.66
CA PRO A 106 20.02 -5.55 14.35
C PRO A 106 19.85 -4.37 13.40
N THR A 107 18.68 -3.73 13.50
CA THR A 107 18.30 -2.58 12.67
C THR A 107 17.73 -1.48 13.54
N THR A 108 17.70 -0.27 13.00
CA THR A 108 16.97 0.85 13.58
C THR A 108 15.94 1.39 12.58
N ILE A 109 14.84 1.95 13.09
CA ILE A 109 13.86 2.67 12.28
C ILE A 109 14.45 4.05 11.99
N ILE A 110 14.68 4.35 10.71
CA ILE A 110 15.19 5.66 10.30
C ILE A 110 14.13 6.54 9.67
N GLY A 111 12.97 6.01 9.32
CA GLY A 111 11.88 6.81 8.81
C GLY A 111 10.56 6.07 8.72
N GLN A 112 9.46 6.83 8.88
CA GLN A 112 8.10 6.38 8.63
C GLN A 112 7.33 7.46 7.90
N ASP A 113 6.56 7.03 6.89
CA ASP A 113 5.64 7.89 6.15
C ASP A 113 4.20 7.36 6.26
N PRO A 114 3.39 7.88 7.18
CA PRO A 114 2.00 7.44 7.35
C PRO A 114 1.14 7.66 6.11
N VAL A 115 1.51 8.60 5.24
CA VAL A 115 0.76 8.93 4.01
C VAL A 115 0.87 7.79 3.00
N SER A 116 2.08 7.32 2.72
CA SER A 116 2.29 6.16 1.85
C SER A 116 2.11 4.81 2.56
N GLY A 117 2.26 4.78 3.88
CA GLY A 117 2.30 3.55 4.66
C GLY A 117 3.64 2.80 4.56
N ILE A 118 4.73 3.47 4.16
CA ILE A 118 6.06 2.88 4.02
C ILE A 118 6.93 3.21 5.23
N GLY A 119 7.70 2.22 5.68
CA GLY A 119 8.72 2.38 6.69
C GLY A 119 10.12 2.07 6.14
N VAL A 120 11.14 2.74 6.70
CA VAL A 120 12.54 2.59 6.30
C VAL A 120 13.37 2.20 7.51
N LEU A 121 14.15 1.15 7.35
CA LEU A 121 15.06 0.61 8.35
C LEU A 121 16.51 0.79 7.88
N LYS A 122 17.43 0.92 8.85
CA LYS A 122 18.86 0.88 8.63
C LYS A 122 19.46 -0.29 9.37
N ALA A 123 20.21 -1.11 8.68
CA ALA A 123 21.02 -2.17 9.29
C ALA A 123 22.20 -1.55 10.06
N LEU A 124 22.43 -2.01 11.30
CA LEU A 124 23.52 -1.52 12.14
C LEU A 124 24.88 -2.13 11.77
N VAL A 125 24.87 -3.16 10.92
CA VAL A 125 26.08 -3.75 10.33
C VAL A 125 25.90 -3.89 8.82
N PRO A 126 26.98 -3.85 8.03
CA PRO A 126 26.89 -3.94 6.58
C PRO A 126 26.19 -5.21 6.10
N LEU A 127 25.26 -5.07 5.17
CA LEU A 127 24.60 -6.18 4.49
C LEU A 127 25.52 -6.73 3.39
N LYS A 128 25.55 -8.06 3.26
CA LYS A 128 26.33 -8.73 2.19
C LYS A 128 25.54 -8.86 0.87
N GLN A 129 24.22 -8.73 0.98
CA GLN A 129 23.29 -8.86 -0.13
C GLN A 129 23.35 -7.64 -1.03
N LYS A 130 23.12 -7.86 -2.33
CA LYS A 130 23.02 -6.77 -3.30
C LYS A 130 21.61 -6.16 -3.25
N PRO A 131 21.49 -4.82 -3.24
CA PRO A 131 20.21 -4.17 -3.28
C PRO A 131 19.51 -4.36 -4.64
N VAL A 132 18.18 -4.25 -4.66
CA VAL A 132 17.41 -4.14 -5.88
C VAL A 132 17.25 -2.69 -6.30
N ALA A 133 17.12 -2.44 -7.60
CA ALA A 133 16.77 -1.13 -8.11
C ALA A 133 15.29 -0.81 -7.83
N LEU A 134 14.98 0.46 -7.61
CA LEU A 134 13.61 0.94 -7.58
C LEU A 134 13.09 1.10 -9.03
N GLY A 135 12.05 0.37 -9.36
CA GLY A 135 11.36 0.42 -10.64
C GLY A 135 10.42 1.61 -10.77
N ASP A 136 9.57 1.60 -11.79
CA ASP A 136 8.56 2.62 -12.03
C ASP A 136 7.15 2.01 -11.92
N SER A 137 6.48 2.28 -10.80
CA SER A 137 5.13 1.78 -10.55
C SER A 137 4.06 2.51 -11.37
N ASP A 138 4.33 3.69 -11.89
CA ASP A 138 3.36 4.46 -12.66
C ASP A 138 3.33 4.00 -14.13
N ALA A 139 4.43 3.39 -14.60
CA ALA A 139 4.48 2.75 -15.92
C ALA A 139 3.70 1.44 -16.02
N LEU A 140 3.21 0.90 -14.88
CA LEU A 140 2.46 -0.36 -14.86
C LEU A 140 1.00 -0.13 -15.28
N ALA A 141 0.49 -1.00 -16.15
CA ALA A 141 -0.90 -1.00 -16.61
C ALA A 141 -1.53 -2.39 -16.45
N ALA A 142 -2.72 -2.47 -15.88
CA ALA A 142 -3.46 -3.71 -15.79
C ALA A 142 -4.11 -4.07 -17.15
N PRO A 143 -4.07 -5.37 -17.57
CA PRO A 143 -3.43 -6.50 -16.89
C PRO A 143 -1.94 -6.60 -17.22
N GLN A 144 -1.10 -6.90 -16.20
CA GLN A 144 0.35 -7.08 -16.38
C GLN A 144 0.89 -8.17 -15.46
N ARG A 145 1.76 -9.05 -15.97
CA ARG A 145 2.46 -10.05 -15.17
C ARG A 145 3.60 -9.41 -14.39
N LEU A 146 3.68 -9.75 -13.11
CA LEU A 146 4.68 -9.30 -12.15
C LEU A 146 5.14 -10.47 -11.31
N LEU A 147 6.21 -10.29 -10.55
CA LEU A 147 6.70 -11.26 -9.58
C LEU A 147 6.52 -10.72 -8.17
N THR A 148 6.07 -11.56 -7.24
CA THR A 148 6.08 -11.23 -5.81
C THR A 148 6.98 -12.19 -5.05
N LEU A 149 7.61 -11.68 -3.98
CA LEU A 149 8.44 -12.49 -3.09
C LEU A 149 8.35 -11.96 -1.66
N GLY A 150 7.94 -12.81 -0.73
CA GLY A 150 8.00 -12.61 0.71
C GLY A 150 9.17 -13.37 1.33
N HIS A 151 9.50 -13.05 2.58
CA HIS A 151 10.66 -13.60 3.30
C HIS A 151 10.65 -15.12 3.52
N SER A 152 9.47 -15.74 3.52
CA SER A 152 9.31 -17.20 3.75
C SER A 152 9.16 -18.00 2.47
N GLU A 153 9.22 -17.35 1.31
CA GLU A 153 9.07 -18.01 0.02
C GLU A 153 10.44 -18.34 -0.57
N PRO A 154 10.64 -19.59 -1.04
CA PRO A 154 11.94 -20.00 -1.59
C PRO A 154 12.20 -19.42 -2.98
N VAL A 155 11.14 -19.08 -3.72
CA VAL A 155 11.21 -18.54 -5.08
C VAL A 155 10.11 -17.50 -5.31
N PRO A 156 10.32 -16.55 -6.22
CA PRO A 156 9.28 -15.60 -6.59
C PRO A 156 8.05 -16.28 -7.21
N THR A 157 6.87 -15.78 -6.87
CA THR A 157 5.59 -16.22 -7.42
C THR A 157 5.13 -15.25 -8.50
N GLU A 158 4.75 -15.78 -9.69
CA GLU A 158 4.14 -14.96 -10.73
C GLU A 158 2.70 -14.61 -10.34
N ILE A 159 2.36 -13.33 -10.43
CA ILE A 159 1.03 -12.79 -10.16
C ILE A 159 0.65 -11.78 -11.23
N LEU A 160 -0.64 -11.48 -11.32
CA LEU A 160 -1.17 -10.53 -12.30
C LEU A 160 -1.58 -9.23 -11.59
N LEU A 161 -1.08 -8.09 -12.04
CA LEU A 161 -1.69 -6.80 -11.74
C LEU A 161 -3.08 -6.78 -12.38
N ALA A 162 -4.11 -6.78 -11.54
CA ALA A 162 -5.50 -6.91 -11.98
C ALA A 162 -6.20 -5.56 -12.11
N SER A 163 -5.93 -4.63 -11.21
CA SER A 163 -6.54 -3.31 -11.24
C SER A 163 -5.72 -2.25 -10.50
N ARG A 164 -6.11 -0.99 -10.72
CA ARG A 164 -5.66 0.18 -9.98
C ARG A 164 -6.90 1.03 -9.69
N LYS A 165 -7.38 1.00 -8.46
CA LYS A 165 -8.56 1.74 -8.00
C LYS A 165 -8.25 2.38 -6.65
N PRO A 166 -8.91 3.47 -6.24
CA PRO A 166 -8.71 4.03 -4.91
C PRO A 166 -8.98 3.00 -3.81
N PHE A 167 -8.18 3.05 -2.76
CA PHE A 167 -8.35 2.26 -1.55
C PHE A 167 -8.36 3.17 -0.34
N ALA A 168 -9.46 3.18 0.41
CA ALA A 168 -9.59 3.86 1.68
C ALA A 168 -9.61 2.82 2.82
N GLY A 169 -8.57 2.84 3.66
CA GLY A 169 -8.50 2.03 4.87
C GLY A 169 -9.27 2.68 6.01
N ASN A 170 -9.87 1.89 6.87
CA ASN A 170 -10.67 2.39 7.99
C ASN A 170 -9.88 3.14 9.07
N TRP A 171 -8.56 3.24 8.95
CA TRP A 171 -7.62 3.88 9.89
C TRP A 171 -7.03 5.20 9.38
N GLU A 172 -7.81 5.98 8.64
CA GLU A 172 -7.38 7.25 8.02
C GLU A 172 -6.19 7.04 7.07
N TYR A 173 -6.42 6.24 6.05
CA TYR A 173 -5.44 5.89 5.04
C TYR A 173 -6.10 5.84 3.66
N LEU A 174 -5.51 6.53 2.68
CA LEU A 174 -6.02 6.56 1.31
C LEU A 174 -4.86 6.42 0.33
N LEU A 175 -4.96 5.45 -0.55
CA LEU A 175 -4.13 5.33 -1.74
C LEU A 175 -5.00 5.54 -2.97
N GLU A 176 -4.66 6.53 -3.81
CA GLU A 176 -5.46 6.85 -4.98
C GLU A 176 -5.31 5.82 -6.11
N SER A 177 -4.15 5.18 -6.21
CA SER A 177 -3.89 4.22 -7.28
C SER A 177 -2.94 3.10 -6.84
N PRO A 178 -3.27 2.32 -5.78
CA PRO A 178 -2.48 1.17 -5.39
C PRO A 178 -2.49 0.10 -6.48
N LEU A 179 -1.64 -0.91 -6.33
CA LEU A 179 -1.52 -2.03 -7.24
C LEU A 179 -2.28 -3.22 -6.66
N PHE A 180 -3.40 -3.60 -7.27
CA PHE A 180 -4.14 -4.79 -6.89
C PHE A 180 -3.75 -5.98 -7.74
N THR A 181 -3.43 -7.09 -7.11
CA THR A 181 -2.93 -8.30 -7.80
C THR A 181 -3.75 -9.53 -7.47
N VAL A 182 -3.75 -10.49 -8.40
CA VAL A 182 -4.35 -11.82 -8.26
C VAL A 182 -3.38 -12.90 -8.76
N PRO A 183 -3.43 -14.14 -8.25
CA PRO A 183 -4.20 -14.59 -7.08
C PRO A 183 -3.67 -13.99 -5.77
N ALA A 184 -4.43 -14.14 -4.68
CA ALA A 184 -3.98 -13.76 -3.35
C ALA A 184 -2.81 -14.66 -2.91
N VAL A 185 -1.76 -14.03 -2.34
CA VAL A 185 -0.64 -14.71 -1.69
C VAL A 185 -0.66 -14.43 -0.18
N SER A 186 -0.23 -15.41 0.62
CA SER A 186 -0.31 -15.34 2.09
C SER A 186 0.80 -14.49 2.71
N ASN A 187 1.99 -14.45 2.12
CA ASN A 187 3.16 -13.74 2.65
C ASN A 187 3.29 -12.30 2.12
N TRP A 188 2.18 -11.57 2.16
CA TRP A 188 2.04 -10.25 1.57
C TRP A 188 2.66 -9.11 2.39
N SER A 189 2.75 -9.23 3.73
CA SER A 189 3.20 -8.15 4.61
C SER A 189 4.64 -7.73 4.32
N GLY A 190 4.84 -6.61 3.65
CA GLY A 190 6.14 -6.10 3.23
C GLY A 190 6.79 -6.84 2.08
N ALA A 191 6.11 -7.82 1.46
CA ALA A 191 6.62 -8.54 0.29
C ALA A 191 6.93 -7.58 -0.87
N GLY A 192 8.02 -7.85 -1.58
CA GLY A 192 8.37 -7.09 -2.78
C GLY A 192 7.50 -7.50 -3.96
N LEU A 193 7.05 -6.50 -4.73
CA LEU A 193 6.48 -6.67 -6.06
C LEU A 193 7.50 -6.18 -7.08
N PHE A 194 7.82 -7.02 -8.06
CA PHE A 194 8.91 -6.76 -8.99
C PHE A 194 8.43 -6.83 -10.44
N ASP A 195 9.01 -5.97 -11.28
CA ASP A 195 8.81 -6.04 -12.73
C ASP A 195 9.66 -7.18 -13.35
N SER A 196 9.51 -7.39 -14.65
CA SER A 196 10.25 -8.42 -15.40
C SER A 196 11.77 -8.23 -15.42
N ARG A 197 12.29 -7.07 -15.03
CA ARG A 197 13.73 -6.78 -14.89
C ARG A 197 14.23 -7.02 -13.47
N GLY A 198 13.34 -7.38 -12.53
CA GLY A 198 13.63 -7.55 -11.11
C GLY A 198 13.74 -6.22 -10.35
N ALA A 199 13.22 -5.12 -10.90
CA ALA A 199 13.15 -3.84 -10.18
C ALA A 199 11.92 -3.82 -9.27
N LEU A 200 12.07 -3.28 -8.06
CA LEU A 200 10.98 -3.16 -7.08
C LEU A 200 9.97 -2.12 -7.53
N VAL A 201 8.72 -2.52 -7.72
CA VAL A 201 7.62 -1.66 -8.16
C VAL A 201 6.52 -1.48 -7.11
N GLY A 202 6.53 -2.28 -6.06
CA GLY A 202 5.57 -2.14 -4.97
C GLY A 202 5.94 -2.91 -3.72
N LEU A 203 5.27 -2.58 -2.60
CA LEU A 203 5.40 -3.26 -1.30
C LEU A 203 4.04 -3.83 -0.89
N GLY A 204 3.98 -5.12 -0.61
CA GLY A 204 2.78 -5.81 -0.17
C GLY A 204 2.28 -5.25 1.16
N SER A 205 1.02 -4.88 1.19
CA SER A 205 0.42 -4.22 2.36
C SER A 205 -0.77 -4.97 2.94
N LEU A 206 -1.67 -5.47 2.11
CA LEU A 206 -2.92 -6.09 2.56
C LEU A 206 -3.31 -7.27 1.69
N ILE A 207 -4.10 -8.17 2.27
CA ILE A 207 -4.99 -9.06 1.53
C ILE A 207 -6.36 -8.37 1.42
N VAL A 208 -6.99 -8.45 0.25
CA VAL A 208 -8.28 -7.80 -0.01
C VAL A 208 -9.28 -8.81 -0.57
N ALA A 209 -10.55 -8.61 -0.25
CA ALA A 209 -11.62 -9.49 -0.73
C ALA A 209 -11.88 -9.31 -2.23
N ASP A 210 -11.61 -8.11 -2.78
CA ASP A 210 -11.74 -7.82 -4.20
C ASP A 210 -10.57 -6.99 -4.72
N ALA A 211 -9.77 -7.61 -5.59
CA ALA A 211 -8.64 -7.01 -6.28
C ALA A 211 -8.95 -6.64 -7.75
N THR A 212 -10.16 -6.85 -8.22
CA THR A 212 -10.56 -6.66 -9.62
C THR A 212 -11.60 -5.54 -9.76
N ASN A 213 -11.91 -5.17 -10.99
CA ASN A 213 -13.07 -4.34 -11.33
C ASN A 213 -14.15 -5.18 -12.02
N GLU A 214 -14.13 -6.50 -11.83
CA GLU A 214 -15.06 -7.44 -12.45
C GLU A 214 -16.37 -7.53 -11.64
N PRO A 215 -17.47 -7.95 -12.24
CA PRO A 215 -18.75 -8.13 -11.53
C PRO A 215 -18.68 -9.12 -10.37
N PHE A 216 -17.75 -10.08 -10.43
CA PHE A 216 -17.52 -11.05 -9.36
C PHE A 216 -16.23 -10.73 -8.63
N PRO A 217 -16.29 -10.42 -7.32
CA PRO A 217 -15.11 -10.13 -6.52
C PRO A 217 -14.10 -11.27 -6.56
N ARG A 218 -12.83 -10.94 -6.72
CA ARG A 218 -11.72 -11.90 -6.68
C ARG A 218 -10.73 -11.49 -5.59
N PRO A 219 -10.50 -12.35 -4.58
CA PRO A 219 -9.51 -12.09 -3.56
C PRO A 219 -8.12 -11.88 -4.16
N GLY A 220 -7.38 -10.96 -3.58
CA GLY A 220 -6.03 -10.63 -4.02
C GLY A 220 -5.24 -9.86 -2.97
N ASN A 221 -4.17 -9.22 -3.41
CA ASN A 221 -3.36 -8.38 -2.53
C ASN A 221 -3.33 -6.94 -3.04
N LEU A 222 -3.15 -6.04 -2.08
CA LEU A 222 -2.85 -4.63 -2.33
C LEU A 222 -1.37 -4.40 -2.08
N TYR A 223 -0.70 -3.80 -3.06
CA TYR A 223 0.69 -3.33 -2.95
C TYR A 223 0.73 -1.81 -3.00
N ILE A 224 1.53 -1.21 -2.14
CA ILE A 224 1.84 0.21 -2.13
C ILE A 224 2.79 0.50 -3.30
N PRO A 225 2.44 1.40 -4.24
CA PRO A 225 3.31 1.75 -5.36
C PRO A 225 4.64 2.33 -4.90
N ILE A 226 5.76 1.86 -5.47
CA ILE A 226 7.09 2.31 -5.05
C ILE A 226 7.38 3.77 -5.39
N ASN A 227 6.68 4.34 -6.38
CA ASN A 227 6.81 5.76 -6.71
C ASN A 227 6.32 6.69 -5.60
N LEU A 228 5.53 6.18 -4.62
CA LEU A 228 5.20 6.95 -3.42
C LEU A 228 6.40 7.12 -2.47
N LEU A 229 7.36 6.20 -2.50
CA LEU A 229 8.59 6.30 -1.70
C LEU A 229 9.60 7.27 -2.29
N LYS A 230 9.82 7.24 -3.60
CA LYS A 230 10.93 7.95 -4.26
C LYS A 230 11.05 9.42 -3.89
N PRO A 231 9.96 10.24 -3.94
CA PRO A 231 10.05 11.66 -3.61
C PRO A 231 10.29 11.94 -2.13
N VAL A 232 9.97 11.00 -1.24
CA VAL A 232 10.07 11.19 0.21
C VAL A 232 11.26 10.46 0.83
N LEU A 233 11.91 9.55 0.12
CA LEU A 233 13.04 8.79 0.63
C LEU A 233 14.17 9.66 1.18
N PRO A 234 14.61 10.75 0.50
CA PRO A 234 15.62 11.63 1.06
C PRO A 234 15.22 12.24 2.41
N ASP A 235 13.95 12.62 2.56
CA ASP A 235 13.43 13.18 3.81
C ASP A 235 13.39 12.13 4.92
N LEU A 236 12.96 10.90 4.60
CA LEU A 236 12.92 9.80 5.56
C LEU A 236 14.33 9.45 6.06
N LEU A 237 15.33 9.45 5.17
CA LEU A 237 16.72 9.19 5.53
C LEU A 237 17.33 10.31 6.38
N LYS A 238 16.92 11.56 6.17
CA LYS A 238 17.51 12.72 6.83
C LYS A 238 16.76 13.14 8.10
N PHE A 239 15.43 13.10 8.08
CA PHE A 239 14.57 13.66 9.13
C PHE A 239 13.71 12.61 9.83
N GLY A 240 13.71 11.37 9.36
CA GLY A 240 12.88 10.29 9.88
C GLY A 240 11.41 10.38 9.46
N ARG A 241 11.03 11.41 8.71
CA ARG A 241 9.66 11.68 8.29
C ARG A 241 9.64 12.54 7.01
N ARG A 242 8.51 12.58 6.34
CA ARG A 242 8.26 13.52 5.24
C ARG A 242 8.47 14.94 5.72
N SER A 243 9.16 15.78 4.93
CA SER A 243 9.30 17.21 5.17
C SER A 243 7.97 17.95 4.95
N GLY A 244 7.88 19.14 5.54
CA GLY A 244 6.68 19.97 5.50
C GLY A 244 5.65 19.63 6.58
N PRO A 245 4.44 20.24 6.50
CA PRO A 245 3.39 20.04 7.48
C PRO A 245 2.89 18.60 7.48
N ALA A 246 2.64 18.04 8.66
CA ALA A 246 2.09 16.69 8.79
C ALA A 246 0.64 16.65 8.29
N GLN A 247 0.23 15.51 7.74
CA GLN A 247 -1.15 15.28 7.35
C GLN A 247 -2.06 15.29 8.59
N ALA A 248 -3.23 15.94 8.46
CA ALA A 248 -4.24 15.96 9.49
C ALA A 248 -4.69 14.53 9.88
N TRP A 249 -4.78 14.26 11.17
CA TRP A 249 -5.23 12.99 11.73
C TRP A 249 -6.21 13.25 12.88
N LEU A 250 -7.29 12.47 12.92
CA LEU A 250 -8.33 12.51 13.95
C LEU A 250 -8.15 11.42 14.99
N GLY A 251 -7.73 10.25 14.57
CA GLY A 251 -7.63 9.05 15.40
C GLY A 251 -8.89 8.21 15.43
N VAL A 252 -9.70 8.22 14.38
CA VAL A 252 -10.88 7.38 14.24
C VAL A 252 -10.61 6.19 13.32
N HIS A 253 -11.18 5.05 13.70
CA HIS A 253 -11.32 3.91 12.81
C HIS A 253 -12.79 3.81 12.43
N SER A 254 -13.12 4.06 11.17
CA SER A 254 -14.51 4.16 10.73
C SER A 254 -14.78 3.37 9.47
N GLN A 255 -16.03 2.93 9.31
CA GLN A 255 -16.48 2.22 8.11
C GLN A 255 -17.81 2.78 7.62
N PRO A 256 -18.16 2.60 6.34
CA PRO A 256 -19.43 3.05 5.80
C PRO A 256 -20.61 2.49 6.60
N HIS A 257 -21.63 3.34 6.84
CA HIS A 257 -22.89 2.95 7.44
C HIS A 257 -23.97 2.76 6.36
N PRO A 258 -24.85 1.74 6.45
CA PRO A 258 -25.89 1.51 5.42
C PRO A 258 -26.82 2.70 5.16
N GLU A 259 -27.10 3.50 6.19
CA GLU A 259 -27.92 4.73 6.09
C GLU A 259 -27.12 5.98 5.71
N GLY A 260 -25.89 5.83 5.21
CA GLY A 260 -24.99 6.92 4.86
C GLY A 260 -24.15 7.41 6.04
N GLY A 261 -23.06 8.10 5.70
CA GLY A 261 -22.03 8.49 6.66
C GLY A 261 -21.12 7.34 7.09
N LEU A 262 -20.35 7.54 8.15
CA LEU A 262 -19.34 6.62 8.63
C LEU A 262 -19.58 6.30 10.11
N VAL A 263 -19.63 5.03 10.49
CA VAL A 263 -19.70 4.63 11.90
C VAL A 263 -18.29 4.44 12.46
N ILE A 264 -18.04 5.03 13.63
CA ILE A 264 -16.78 4.88 14.35
C ILE A 264 -16.76 3.47 14.98
N GLN A 265 -15.81 2.67 14.58
CA GLN A 265 -15.57 1.33 15.13
C GLN A 265 -14.63 1.37 16.34
N ARG A 266 -13.75 2.36 16.37
CA ARG A 266 -12.79 2.56 17.44
C ARG A 266 -12.22 3.97 17.41
N VAL A 267 -11.94 4.52 18.59
CA VAL A 267 -11.18 5.76 18.77
C VAL A 267 -9.78 5.40 19.27
N SER A 268 -8.76 5.99 18.66
CA SER A 268 -7.37 5.80 19.07
C SER A 268 -7.08 6.56 20.36
N ALA A 269 -6.34 5.93 21.27
CA ALA A 269 -5.92 6.60 22.51
C ALA A 269 -5.05 7.82 22.22
N ARG A 270 -5.18 8.85 23.03
CA ARG A 270 -4.45 10.14 22.94
C ARG A 270 -4.65 10.87 21.60
N SER A 271 -5.75 10.60 20.93
CA SER A 271 -6.11 11.22 19.65
C SER A 271 -6.99 12.46 19.84
N PRO A 272 -7.06 13.36 18.83
CA PRO A 272 -8.05 14.43 18.80
C PRO A 272 -9.49 13.95 18.99
N ALA A 273 -9.84 12.82 18.38
CA ALA A 273 -11.17 12.23 18.50
C ALA A 273 -11.51 11.83 19.94
N GLU A 274 -10.55 11.22 20.66
CA GLU A 274 -10.73 10.87 22.08
C GLU A 274 -10.88 12.14 22.93
N GLN A 275 -10.03 13.15 22.71
CA GLN A 275 -10.08 14.43 23.44
C GLN A 275 -11.39 15.18 23.20
N ALA A 276 -11.95 15.09 21.99
CA ALA A 276 -13.24 15.69 21.65
C ALA A 276 -14.45 14.87 22.14
N GLY A 277 -14.23 13.73 22.79
CA GLY A 277 -15.29 12.87 23.32
C GLY A 277 -16.05 12.07 22.28
N LEU A 278 -15.45 11.82 21.09
CA LEU A 278 -15.98 10.88 20.13
C LEU A 278 -15.90 9.44 20.69
N GLN A 279 -16.86 8.61 20.33
CA GLN A 279 -17.00 7.27 20.90
C GLN A 279 -17.26 6.25 19.79
N GLU A 280 -16.97 5.00 20.09
CA GLU A 280 -17.44 3.87 19.29
C GLU A 280 -18.97 3.89 19.16
N GLY A 281 -19.48 3.65 17.96
CA GLY A 281 -20.89 3.72 17.62
C GLY A 281 -21.36 5.10 17.16
N ASP A 282 -20.59 6.17 17.32
CA ASP A 282 -20.93 7.46 16.72
C ASP A 282 -20.95 7.34 15.20
N ARG A 283 -21.97 7.90 14.56
CA ARG A 283 -22.05 7.98 13.10
C ARG A 283 -21.71 9.37 12.63
N ILE A 284 -20.56 9.54 11.97
CA ILE A 284 -20.14 10.80 11.37
C ILE A 284 -20.95 10.99 10.09
N ILE A 285 -21.76 12.04 10.02
CA ILE A 285 -22.63 12.31 8.88
C ILE A 285 -22.20 13.53 8.07
N ALA A 286 -21.46 14.46 8.66
CA ALA A 286 -20.93 15.62 7.97
C ALA A 286 -19.59 16.07 8.52
N LEU A 287 -18.79 16.71 7.64
CA LEU A 287 -17.57 17.44 7.93
C LEU A 287 -17.78 18.88 7.45
N GLN A 288 -17.64 19.88 8.34
CA GLN A 288 -17.89 21.30 8.04
C GLN A 288 -19.25 21.51 7.33
N ASP A 289 -20.31 20.99 7.90
CA ASP A 289 -21.70 21.02 7.35
C ASP A 289 -21.89 20.34 5.98
N GLN A 290 -20.86 19.71 5.42
CA GLN A 290 -20.96 18.97 4.17
C GLN A 290 -21.16 17.47 4.45
N ALA A 291 -22.25 16.89 3.93
CA ALA A 291 -22.55 15.48 4.09
C ALA A 291 -21.43 14.60 3.51
N ILE A 292 -21.12 13.51 4.21
CA ILE A 292 -20.09 12.54 3.79
C ILE A 292 -20.71 11.55 2.82
N VAL A 293 -20.05 11.36 1.67
CA VAL A 293 -20.48 10.39 0.64
C VAL A 293 -19.93 9.00 0.94
N ASP A 294 -18.63 8.89 1.12
CA ASP A 294 -17.92 7.65 1.44
C ASP A 294 -16.61 7.94 2.21
N LEU A 295 -15.87 6.88 2.52
CA LEU A 295 -14.64 6.97 3.31
C LEU A 295 -13.51 7.72 2.57
N ALA A 296 -13.39 7.53 1.27
CA ALA A 296 -12.38 8.22 0.46
C ALA A 296 -12.69 9.71 0.31
N ASP A 297 -13.97 10.06 0.09
CA ASP A 297 -14.46 11.45 0.09
C ASP A 297 -14.16 12.14 1.42
N PHE A 298 -14.48 11.46 2.54
CA PHE A 298 -14.19 11.99 3.88
C PHE A 298 -12.71 12.31 4.05
N TYR A 299 -11.81 11.42 3.68
CA TYR A 299 -10.38 11.66 3.80
C TYR A 299 -9.87 12.76 2.88
N ARG A 300 -10.32 12.81 1.62
CA ARG A 300 -9.94 13.89 0.70
C ARG A 300 -10.35 15.26 1.23
N ARG A 301 -11.56 15.38 1.74
CA ARG A 301 -12.05 16.63 2.34
C ARG A 301 -11.33 16.98 3.63
N LEU A 302 -11.12 16.02 4.53
CA LEU A 302 -10.38 16.22 5.77
C LEU A 302 -9.00 16.82 5.47
N TRP A 303 -8.27 16.23 4.53
CA TRP A 303 -6.91 16.67 4.21
C TRP A 303 -6.88 17.96 3.37
N ALA A 304 -7.94 18.26 2.65
CA ALA A 304 -8.08 19.54 1.93
C ALA A 304 -8.35 20.73 2.86
N LEU A 305 -8.85 20.51 4.09
CA LEU A 305 -9.04 21.57 5.07
C LEU A 305 -7.71 22.12 5.58
N GLY A 306 -6.66 21.30 5.64
CA GLY A 306 -5.34 21.72 6.06
C GLY A 306 -4.53 20.62 6.75
N PRO A 307 -3.31 20.95 7.20
CA PRO A 307 -2.42 20.02 7.88
C PRO A 307 -2.85 19.73 9.32
N ALA A 308 -2.06 18.93 10.03
CA ALA A 308 -2.15 18.76 11.47
C ALA A 308 -2.16 20.12 12.19
N GLY A 309 -3.02 20.26 13.18
CA GLY A 309 -3.32 21.53 13.86
C GLY A 309 -4.52 22.29 13.28
N THR A 310 -5.14 21.80 12.20
CA THR A 310 -6.35 22.43 11.63
C THR A 310 -7.56 22.17 12.53
N ALA A 311 -8.28 23.24 12.88
CA ALA A 311 -9.56 23.18 13.57
C ALA A 311 -10.68 22.82 12.56
N LEU A 312 -11.57 21.92 12.97
CA LEU A 312 -12.72 21.52 12.17
C LEU A 312 -13.89 21.11 13.07
N GLU A 313 -15.07 20.94 12.47
CA GLU A 313 -16.26 20.44 13.15
C GLU A 313 -16.81 19.21 12.43
N LEU A 314 -17.09 18.17 13.19
CA LEU A 314 -17.83 16.99 12.74
C LEU A 314 -19.27 17.06 13.23
N THR A 315 -20.22 16.70 12.37
CA THR A 315 -21.58 16.38 12.81
C THR A 315 -21.70 14.88 12.97
N VAL A 316 -22.03 14.42 14.17
CA VAL A 316 -22.23 12.99 14.48
C VAL A 316 -23.64 12.73 14.97
N VAL A 317 -24.13 11.52 14.72
CA VAL A 317 -25.35 10.99 15.31
C VAL A 317 -24.97 10.03 16.43
N ARG A 318 -25.41 10.33 17.66
CA ARG A 318 -25.25 9.47 18.83
C ARG A 318 -26.62 9.23 19.44
N GLN A 319 -27.05 7.96 19.52
CA GLN A 319 -28.38 7.59 20.05
C GLN A 319 -29.54 8.35 19.36
N GLY A 320 -29.46 8.51 18.04
CA GLY A 320 -30.47 9.22 17.25
C GLY A 320 -30.41 10.75 17.34
N VAL A 321 -29.49 11.34 18.10
CA VAL A 321 -29.36 12.79 18.29
C VAL A 321 -28.14 13.30 17.53
N ASN A 322 -28.35 14.35 16.73
CA ASN A 322 -27.26 15.05 16.04
C ASN A 322 -26.47 15.90 17.05
N ARG A 323 -25.15 15.79 17.01
CA ARG A 323 -24.20 16.56 17.82
C ARG A 323 -23.13 17.16 16.93
N ARG A 324 -22.80 18.43 17.16
CA ARG A 324 -21.64 19.10 16.60
C ARG A 324 -20.45 18.88 17.52
N VAL A 325 -19.35 18.41 16.97
CA VAL A 325 -18.14 18.09 17.71
C VAL A 325 -16.98 18.86 17.09
N PRO A 326 -16.61 20.01 17.69
CA PRO A 326 -15.43 20.75 17.29
C PRO A 326 -14.17 20.01 17.78
N LEU A 327 -13.13 19.97 16.96
CA LEU A 327 -11.84 19.38 17.32
C LEU A 327 -10.70 19.98 16.51
N VAL A 328 -9.46 19.77 16.98
CA VAL A 328 -8.25 20.17 16.30
C VAL A 328 -7.48 18.92 15.93
N THR A 329 -7.14 18.78 14.65
CA THR A 329 -6.38 17.62 14.14
C THR A 329 -4.96 17.58 14.69
N SER A 330 -4.31 16.42 14.69
CA SER A 330 -2.92 16.29 15.12
C SER A 330 -2.06 15.51 14.12
N ASP A 331 -0.76 15.45 14.38
CA ASP A 331 0.18 14.59 13.67
C ASP A 331 0.12 13.18 14.25
N ARG A 332 -0.21 12.20 13.39
CA ARG A 332 -0.31 10.80 13.76
C ARG A 332 0.96 10.23 14.39
N LEU A 333 2.15 10.66 13.94
CA LEU A 333 3.42 10.19 14.48
C LEU A 333 3.69 10.68 15.91
N GLN A 334 3.09 11.81 16.31
CA GLN A 334 3.22 12.33 17.68
C GLN A 334 2.37 11.54 18.69
N ALA A 335 1.29 10.90 18.24
CA ALA A 335 0.44 10.09 19.10
C ALA A 335 1.03 8.69 19.42
N GLN A 336 2.02 8.25 18.65
CA GLN A 336 2.69 6.96 18.85
C GLN A 336 3.64 7.01 20.06
N GLN A 337 3.68 5.93 20.82
CA GLN A 337 4.70 5.77 21.86
C GLN A 337 6.07 5.55 21.21
N ARG A 338 7.10 6.07 21.87
CA ARG A 338 8.49 5.86 21.48
C ARG A 338 9.22 5.07 22.57
N PRO A 339 10.24 4.27 22.20
CA PRO A 339 11.06 3.58 23.17
C PRO A 339 11.67 4.56 24.18
N SER A 340 11.78 4.14 25.45
CA SER A 340 12.45 4.93 26.48
C SER A 340 13.95 4.94 26.19
N GLY A 341 14.54 6.12 26.02
CA GLY A 341 15.99 6.29 25.84
C GLY A 341 16.47 6.52 24.40
N VAL A 342 15.55 6.90 23.49
CA VAL A 342 15.91 7.37 22.14
C VAL A 342 15.54 8.84 21.98
#